data_b55ea80f79ba806d42bd8ca7dc911c45
#
_entry.id   b55ea80f79ba806d42bd8ca7dc911c45
#
_cell.length_a   1.000
_cell.length_b   1.000
_cell.length_c   1.000
_cell.angle_alpha   90.00
_cell.angle_beta   90.00
_cell.angle_gamma   90.00
#
_symmetry.space_group_name_H-M   'P 1'
#
loop_
_entity.id
_entity.type
_entity.pdbx_description
1 polymer ?
#
loop_
_entity_poly.entity_id
_entity_poly.type
_entity_poly.pdbx_seq_one_letter_code
_entity_poly.pdbx_strand_id
1 'polypeptide(L)'
;MGRFLVVVAACLSMLSVSVAPLSDMPVAEAEPVIQPVGNVAPPDGPAPAWIVADMDTGAVLAEREMNVPHPPASTIKTLLVLAVLDEVTNLDATVVGTEEDTHVECSCAGVEPGRTYTARQLLEAVLLMSGNDAANALADMIGGYDTAVAKMNAKAAAIGALGTFATTPSGLDGPAGDGSTTPRDLAVIFRAAMANPVFAQIIAQPAATFPTKTGDVPLVNDDELLHRYPGTLGGKTGFTDAAKKTFVAAADRGGRRLVVAMMYGLIKEGGPTYWDQAMALFDWGFAQNRQLSVGSL
;
A
#
# COMPACT_ATOMS: atom_id res chain seq x y z
N MET A 1 -57.60 62.41 -9.29
CA MET A 1 -56.37 61.81 -8.70
C MET A 1 -56.60 60.32 -8.56
N GLY A 2 -56.29 59.55 -9.62
CA GLY A 2 -56.46 58.09 -9.65
C GLY A 2 -55.15 57.41 -9.44
N ARG A 3 -55.07 56.51 -8.42
CA ARG A 3 -53.94 55.63 -8.17
C ARG A 3 -54.13 54.34 -8.93
N PHE A 4 -53.27 54.08 -9.89
CA PHE A 4 -53.14 52.76 -10.55
C PHE A 4 -52.34 51.82 -9.65
N LEU A 5 -52.91 50.70 -9.29
CA LEU A 5 -52.26 49.59 -8.62
C LEU A 5 -51.76 48.63 -9.67
N VAL A 6 -50.43 48.48 -9.78
CA VAL A 6 -49.83 47.47 -10.64
C VAL A 6 -49.59 46.20 -9.81
N VAL A 7 -50.28 45.14 -10.16
CA VAL A 7 -50.06 43.78 -9.59
C VAL A 7 -49.05 43.09 -10.45
N VAL A 8 -47.86 42.81 -9.90
CA VAL A 8 -46.84 41.98 -10.50
C VAL A 8 -47.09 40.54 -10.06
N ALA A 9 -47.52 39.69 -10.97
CA ALA A 9 -47.64 38.26 -10.75
C ALA A 9 -46.27 37.62 -10.93
N ALA A 10 -45.64 37.10 -9.88
CA ALA A 10 -44.43 36.32 -9.92
C ALA A 10 -44.81 34.85 -10.23
N CYS A 11 -44.48 34.40 -11.45
CA CYS A 11 -44.53 32.97 -11.79
C CYS A 11 -43.35 32.25 -11.14
N LEU A 12 -43.58 31.46 -10.08
CA LEU A 12 -42.63 30.49 -9.56
C LEU A 12 -42.68 29.25 -10.48
N SER A 13 -41.67 29.10 -11.32
CA SER A 13 -41.43 27.84 -12.04
C SER A 13 -40.72 26.88 -11.09
N MET A 14 -41.43 25.87 -10.58
CA MET A 14 -40.83 24.75 -9.86
C MET A 14 -40.08 23.86 -10.86
N LEU A 15 -38.74 23.88 -10.83
CA LEU A 15 -37.93 22.84 -11.47
C LEU A 15 -38.08 21.55 -10.65
N SER A 16 -38.79 20.58 -11.18
CA SER A 16 -38.80 19.21 -10.67
C SER A 16 -37.50 18.53 -11.08
N VAL A 17 -36.55 18.38 -10.11
CA VAL A 17 -35.38 17.54 -10.29
C VAL A 17 -35.86 16.09 -10.19
N SER A 18 -35.93 15.39 -11.32
CA SER A 18 -36.12 13.93 -11.33
C SER A 18 -34.82 13.28 -10.85
N VAL A 19 -34.83 12.75 -9.61
CA VAL A 19 -33.78 11.87 -9.13
C VAL A 19 -34.05 10.50 -9.73
N ALA A 20 -33.17 10.04 -10.63
CA ALA A 20 -33.22 8.68 -11.15
C ALA A 20 -32.98 7.68 -9.99
N PRO A 21 -33.69 6.54 -9.95
CA PRO A 21 -33.45 5.54 -8.93
C PRO A 21 -32.02 4.98 -9.06
N LEU A 22 -31.33 4.79 -7.93
CA LEU A 22 -29.97 4.24 -7.84
C LEU A 22 -29.78 2.84 -8.48
N SER A 23 -30.87 2.18 -8.86
CA SER A 23 -30.89 0.86 -9.52
C SER A 23 -30.47 0.85 -10.99
N ASP A 24 -30.40 2.01 -11.66
CA ASP A 24 -30.09 2.12 -13.09
C ASP A 24 -28.68 2.67 -13.38
N MET A 25 -27.82 2.77 -12.39
CA MET A 25 -26.40 3.03 -12.66
C MET A 25 -25.78 1.76 -13.27
N PRO A 26 -25.16 1.84 -14.47
CA PRO A 26 -24.45 0.71 -15.02
C PRO A 26 -23.36 0.29 -14.03
N VAL A 27 -23.35 -0.98 -13.67
CA VAL A 27 -22.22 -1.58 -12.96
C VAL A 27 -21.03 -1.38 -13.90
N ALA A 28 -20.03 -0.62 -13.46
CA ALA A 28 -18.82 -0.44 -14.25
C ALA A 28 -18.25 -1.83 -14.53
N GLU A 29 -18.19 -2.23 -15.80
CA GLU A 29 -17.51 -3.45 -16.19
C GLU A 29 -16.04 -3.33 -15.75
N ALA A 30 -15.54 -4.38 -15.09
CA ALA A 30 -14.13 -4.40 -14.70
C ALA A 30 -13.27 -4.29 -15.96
N GLU A 31 -12.25 -3.43 -15.92
CA GLU A 31 -11.31 -3.28 -17.02
C GLU A 31 -10.70 -4.63 -17.41
N PRO A 32 -10.41 -4.83 -18.70
CA PRO A 32 -9.88 -6.10 -19.19
C PRO A 32 -8.50 -6.39 -18.60
N VAL A 33 -8.22 -7.68 -18.39
CA VAL A 33 -6.87 -8.14 -18.05
C VAL A 33 -5.96 -8.01 -19.26
N ILE A 34 -4.81 -7.38 -19.11
CA ILE A 34 -3.76 -7.34 -20.12
C ILE A 34 -2.76 -8.46 -19.82
N GLN A 35 -2.61 -9.38 -20.77
CA GLN A 35 -1.73 -10.56 -20.68
C GLN A 35 -1.17 -10.93 -22.04
N PRO A 36 -0.11 -11.76 -22.14
CA PRO A 36 0.39 -12.24 -23.42
C PRO A 36 -0.66 -13.05 -24.18
N VAL A 37 -0.75 -12.79 -25.48
CA VAL A 37 -1.74 -13.44 -26.37
C VAL A 37 -1.53 -14.96 -26.39
N GLY A 38 -2.62 -15.71 -26.26
CA GLY A 38 -2.61 -17.17 -26.30
C GLY A 38 -2.31 -17.86 -24.97
N ASN A 39 -2.04 -17.11 -23.91
CA ASN A 39 -1.84 -17.67 -22.57
C ASN A 39 -3.18 -17.91 -21.85
N VAL A 40 -3.16 -18.82 -20.88
CA VAL A 40 -4.27 -18.99 -19.95
C VAL A 40 -4.47 -17.69 -19.16
N ALA A 41 -5.72 -17.28 -18.99
CA ALA A 41 -6.02 -16.07 -18.26
C ALA A 41 -5.55 -16.16 -16.80
N PRO A 42 -5.00 -15.07 -16.21
CA PRO A 42 -4.73 -15.02 -14.79
C PRO A 42 -6.01 -15.25 -13.99
N PRO A 43 -5.90 -15.86 -12.81
CA PRO A 43 -7.05 -16.07 -11.95
C PRO A 43 -7.66 -14.74 -11.49
N ASP A 44 -8.97 -14.70 -11.41
CA ASP A 44 -9.70 -13.56 -10.87
C ASP A 44 -9.73 -13.58 -9.33
N GLY A 45 -10.07 -12.44 -8.72
CA GLY A 45 -10.13 -12.31 -7.26
C GLY A 45 -10.74 -10.99 -6.80
N PRO A 46 -10.74 -10.75 -5.47
CA PRO A 46 -11.44 -9.60 -4.89
C PRO A 46 -10.77 -8.24 -5.17
N ALA A 47 -9.47 -8.19 -5.50
CA ALA A 47 -8.79 -6.95 -5.83
C ALA A 47 -8.93 -6.67 -7.34
N PRO A 48 -9.60 -5.60 -7.75
CA PRO A 48 -9.80 -5.27 -9.17
C PRO A 48 -8.52 -4.75 -9.83
N ALA A 49 -7.68 -4.01 -9.10
CA ALA A 49 -6.45 -3.42 -9.61
C ALA A 49 -5.23 -4.21 -9.12
N TRP A 50 -4.42 -4.74 -10.05
CA TRP A 50 -3.27 -5.58 -9.70
C TRP A 50 -2.23 -5.70 -10.82
N ILE A 51 -1.05 -6.16 -10.46
CA ILE A 51 0.06 -6.46 -11.37
C ILE A 51 0.81 -7.71 -10.90
N VAL A 52 1.32 -8.50 -11.85
CA VAL A 52 2.34 -9.53 -11.64
C VAL A 52 3.54 -9.18 -12.48
N ALA A 53 4.71 -9.04 -11.87
CA ALA A 53 5.94 -8.70 -12.59
C ALA A 53 7.13 -9.53 -12.09
N ASP A 54 8.10 -9.71 -12.98
CA ASP A 54 9.38 -10.33 -12.67
C ASP A 54 10.30 -9.31 -11.99
N MET A 55 10.74 -9.60 -10.78
CA MET A 55 11.54 -8.67 -9.97
C MET A 55 12.94 -8.46 -10.52
N ASP A 56 13.51 -9.46 -11.20
CA ASP A 56 14.88 -9.39 -11.68
C ASP A 56 14.97 -8.54 -12.94
N THR A 57 14.05 -8.74 -13.87
CA THR A 57 14.03 -8.05 -15.16
C THR A 57 13.16 -6.78 -15.17
N GLY A 58 12.15 -6.71 -14.31
CA GLY A 58 11.10 -5.68 -14.35
C GLY A 58 10.01 -5.98 -15.40
N ALA A 59 10.04 -7.13 -16.06
CA ALA A 59 9.03 -7.50 -17.06
C ALA A 59 7.65 -7.69 -16.40
N VAL A 60 6.63 -7.01 -16.90
CA VAL A 60 5.23 -7.19 -16.48
C VAL A 60 4.65 -8.39 -17.20
N LEU A 61 4.20 -9.40 -16.45
CA LEU A 61 3.64 -10.64 -16.97
C LEU A 61 2.16 -10.52 -17.30
N ALA A 62 1.40 -9.88 -16.41
CA ALA A 62 0.02 -9.51 -16.60
C ALA A 62 -0.38 -8.40 -15.63
N GLU A 63 -1.48 -7.72 -15.95
CA GLU A 63 -1.99 -6.63 -15.15
C GLU A 63 -3.48 -6.39 -15.38
N ARG A 64 -4.10 -5.71 -14.44
CA ARG A 64 -5.40 -5.06 -14.56
C ARG A 64 -5.32 -3.73 -13.83
N GLU A 65 -5.64 -2.64 -14.52
CA GLU A 65 -5.64 -1.29 -13.94
C GLU A 65 -4.31 -0.89 -13.29
N MET A 66 -3.17 -1.38 -13.81
CA MET A 66 -1.88 -1.20 -13.15
C MET A 66 -1.46 0.25 -12.97
N ASN A 67 -2.03 1.18 -13.74
CA ASN A 67 -1.74 2.61 -13.68
C ASN A 67 -2.89 3.44 -13.08
N VAL A 68 -3.98 2.81 -12.63
CA VAL A 68 -5.08 3.51 -11.97
C VAL A 68 -4.68 3.85 -10.53
N PRO A 69 -4.74 5.14 -10.13
CA PRO A 69 -4.33 5.54 -8.79
C PRO A 69 -5.38 5.16 -7.73
N HIS A 70 -4.90 4.64 -6.61
CA HIS A 70 -5.68 4.33 -5.42
C HIS A 70 -4.92 4.78 -4.17
N PRO A 71 -5.61 5.05 -3.04
CA PRO A 71 -4.95 5.25 -1.77
C PRO A 71 -4.11 4.02 -1.38
N PRO A 72 -2.86 4.21 -0.93
CA PRO A 72 -1.96 3.11 -0.64
C PRO A 72 -2.23 2.40 0.69
N ALA A 73 -2.87 3.07 1.65
CA ALA A 73 -2.85 2.66 3.05
C ALA A 73 -1.42 2.33 3.53
N SER A 74 -1.28 1.40 4.46
CA SER A 74 0.02 1.06 5.05
C SER A 74 1.04 0.41 4.10
N THR A 75 0.67 0.09 2.84
CA THR A 75 1.68 -0.36 1.88
C THR A 75 2.69 0.72 1.54
N ILE A 76 2.35 2.02 1.74
CA ILE A 76 3.28 3.15 1.55
C ILE A 76 4.45 3.13 2.55
N LYS A 77 4.32 2.42 3.68
CA LYS A 77 5.41 2.26 4.64
C LYS A 77 6.66 1.61 4.05
N THR A 78 6.52 0.86 2.95
CA THR A 78 7.68 0.37 2.19
C THR A 78 8.50 1.53 1.62
N LEU A 79 7.85 2.61 1.19
CA LEU A 79 8.51 3.81 0.71
C LEU A 79 9.14 4.62 1.86
N LEU A 80 8.46 4.71 3.02
CA LEU A 80 9.07 5.30 4.22
C LEU A 80 10.36 4.57 4.59
N VAL A 81 10.32 3.25 4.67
CA VAL A 81 11.50 2.45 5.03
C VAL A 81 12.63 2.64 4.03
N LEU A 82 12.35 2.74 2.73
CA LEU A 82 13.35 3.08 1.72
C LEU A 82 14.00 4.44 2.00
N ALA A 83 13.20 5.47 2.28
CA ALA A 83 13.72 6.80 2.59
C ALA A 83 14.57 6.81 3.88
N VAL A 84 14.15 6.04 4.89
CA VAL A 84 14.91 5.88 6.14
C VAL A 84 16.24 5.17 5.89
N LEU A 85 16.25 4.07 5.14
CA LEU A 85 17.45 3.28 4.87
C LEU A 85 18.46 3.97 3.93
N ASP A 86 18.05 5.02 3.21
CA ASP A 86 18.99 5.86 2.47
C ASP A 86 19.87 6.71 3.40
N GLU A 87 19.41 7.03 4.61
CA GLU A 87 20.10 7.91 5.56
C GLU A 87 20.60 7.18 6.81
N VAL A 88 19.82 6.24 7.32
CA VAL A 88 20.11 5.52 8.55
C VAL A 88 20.77 4.18 8.21
N THR A 89 22.09 4.20 8.10
CA THR A 89 22.89 2.99 7.80
C THR A 89 23.26 2.20 9.07
N ASN A 90 23.29 2.85 10.22
CA ASN A 90 23.49 2.20 11.51
C ASN A 90 22.14 1.85 12.14
N LEU A 91 21.81 0.58 12.20
CA LEU A 91 20.55 0.11 12.77
C LEU A 91 20.47 0.21 14.30
N ASP A 92 21.59 0.46 14.98
CA ASP A 92 21.65 0.77 16.40
C ASP A 92 21.50 2.28 16.70
N ALA A 93 21.41 3.12 15.66
CA ALA A 93 21.06 4.53 15.83
C ALA A 93 19.69 4.64 16.51
N THR A 94 19.55 5.61 17.40
CA THR A 94 18.39 5.72 18.27
C THR A 94 17.62 7.02 18.08
N VAL A 95 16.33 6.96 18.39
CA VAL A 95 15.43 8.11 18.52
C VAL A 95 14.62 7.96 19.82
N VAL A 96 14.20 9.08 20.39
CA VAL A 96 13.31 9.10 21.54
C VAL A 96 11.88 9.24 21.04
N GLY A 97 11.00 8.31 21.45
CA GLY A 97 9.57 8.41 21.14
C GLY A 97 8.95 9.67 21.76
N THR A 98 8.05 10.29 21.04
CA THR A 98 7.38 11.54 21.43
C THR A 98 5.88 11.33 21.66
N GLU A 99 5.20 12.30 22.27
CA GLU A 99 3.72 12.30 22.37
C GLU A 99 3.10 12.37 20.95
N GLU A 100 3.71 13.13 20.05
CA GLU A 100 3.25 13.30 18.67
C GLU A 100 3.26 11.97 17.90
N ASP A 101 4.25 11.10 18.13
CA ASP A 101 4.31 9.77 17.50
C ASP A 101 3.09 8.92 17.84
N THR A 102 2.56 9.10 19.04
CA THR A 102 1.43 8.32 19.56
C THR A 102 0.07 8.89 19.20
N HIS A 103 0.00 10.15 18.72
CA HIS A 103 -1.23 10.80 18.29
C HIS A 103 -1.64 10.35 16.88
N VAL A 104 -1.85 9.06 16.72
CA VAL A 104 -2.18 8.42 15.44
C VAL A 104 -3.22 7.34 15.63
N GLU A 105 -4.06 7.10 14.62
CA GLU A 105 -4.96 5.96 14.61
C GLU A 105 -4.15 4.65 14.69
N CYS A 106 -4.53 3.79 15.64
CA CYS A 106 -3.73 2.61 15.95
C CYS A 106 -4.01 1.42 15.03
N SER A 107 -2.99 1.08 14.26
CA SER A 107 -2.16 -0.12 14.33
C SER A 107 -0.84 0.29 14.99
N CYS A 108 -0.65 0.03 16.25
CA CYS A 108 0.44 0.60 17.04
C CYS A 108 1.34 -0.49 17.62
N ALA A 109 2.67 -0.28 17.54
CA ALA A 109 3.66 -1.15 18.17
C ALA A 109 3.77 -0.92 19.69
N GLY A 110 3.33 0.24 20.16
CA GLY A 110 3.43 0.67 21.54
C GLY A 110 4.65 1.56 21.79
N VAL A 111 4.92 2.49 20.87
CA VAL A 111 5.90 3.56 21.11
C VAL A 111 5.45 4.39 22.30
N GLU A 112 6.40 4.68 23.19
CA GLU A 112 6.14 5.40 24.46
C GLU A 112 6.94 6.69 24.50
N PRO A 113 6.31 7.82 24.83
CA PRO A 113 6.98 9.10 24.99
C PRO A 113 8.11 9.03 26.03
N GLY A 114 9.27 9.57 25.65
CA GLY A 114 10.47 9.58 26.50
C GLY A 114 11.29 8.29 26.49
N ARG A 115 10.83 7.23 25.81
CA ARG A 115 11.58 5.98 25.63
C ARG A 115 12.44 6.03 24.38
N THR A 116 13.64 5.46 24.45
CA THR A 116 14.56 5.36 23.33
C THR A 116 14.36 4.06 22.56
N TYR A 117 14.29 4.13 21.24
CA TYR A 117 14.16 3.00 20.31
C TYR A 117 15.30 3.02 19.30
N THR A 118 15.77 1.85 18.90
CA THR A 118 16.72 1.72 17.79
C THR A 118 16.00 1.74 16.45
N ALA A 119 16.72 2.12 15.38
CA ALA A 119 16.20 2.04 14.02
C ALA A 119 15.70 0.62 13.70
N ARG A 120 16.43 -0.42 14.10
CA ARG A 120 16.03 -1.82 13.91
C ARG A 120 14.67 -2.11 14.52
N GLN A 121 14.45 -1.76 15.78
CA GLN A 121 13.19 -2.00 16.49
C GLN A 121 12.01 -1.33 15.79
N LEU A 122 12.18 -0.08 15.34
CA LEU A 122 11.14 0.65 14.65
C LEU A 122 10.90 0.10 13.23
N LEU A 123 11.95 -0.29 12.50
CA LEU A 123 11.80 -0.95 11.19
C LEU A 123 11.05 -2.27 11.30
N GLU A 124 11.36 -3.09 12.30
CA GLU A 124 10.64 -4.33 12.59
C GLU A 124 9.17 -4.06 12.93
N ALA A 125 8.88 -3.07 13.77
CA ALA A 125 7.52 -2.68 14.12
C ALA A 125 6.71 -2.19 12.88
N VAL A 126 7.33 -1.40 12.02
CA VAL A 126 6.69 -0.88 10.79
C VAL A 126 6.45 -1.98 9.76
N LEU A 127 7.42 -2.85 9.53
CA LEU A 127 7.34 -3.84 8.46
C LEU A 127 6.52 -5.07 8.85
N LEU A 128 6.63 -5.55 10.10
CA LEU A 128 5.95 -6.77 10.52
C LEU A 128 4.48 -6.52 10.87
N MET A 129 4.22 -5.58 11.79
CA MET A 129 2.86 -5.36 12.32
C MET A 129 2.24 -4.03 11.91
N SER A 130 2.90 -3.33 10.97
CA SER A 130 2.35 -2.09 10.39
C SER A 130 2.22 -0.91 11.36
N GLY A 131 3.07 -0.82 12.42
CA GLY A 131 2.98 0.20 13.47
C GLY A 131 2.96 1.63 12.93
N ASN A 132 1.87 2.37 13.20
CA ASN A 132 1.70 3.76 12.77
C ASN A 132 2.52 4.70 13.66
N ASP A 133 2.54 4.45 14.96
CA ASP A 133 3.38 5.13 15.95
C ASP A 133 4.88 4.94 15.65
N ALA A 134 5.28 3.72 15.30
CA ALA A 134 6.64 3.42 14.90
C ALA A 134 7.01 4.08 13.55
N ALA A 135 6.07 4.26 12.64
CA ALA A 135 6.30 5.00 11.39
C ALA A 135 6.57 6.48 11.64
N ASN A 136 5.86 7.11 12.60
CA ASN A 136 6.12 8.48 13.01
C ASN A 136 7.50 8.61 13.68
N ALA A 137 7.85 7.72 14.61
CA ALA A 137 9.17 7.71 15.24
C ALA A 137 10.32 7.46 14.23
N LEU A 138 10.10 6.66 13.18
CA LEU A 138 11.07 6.53 12.07
C LEU A 138 11.18 7.83 11.26
N ALA A 139 10.08 8.55 11.07
CA ALA A 139 10.10 9.85 10.40
C ALA A 139 10.96 10.85 11.18
N ASP A 140 10.93 10.82 12.50
CA ASP A 140 11.77 11.68 13.35
C ASP A 140 13.27 11.40 13.17
N MET A 141 13.65 10.14 12.91
CA MET A 141 15.05 9.80 12.61
C MET A 141 15.61 10.47 11.36
N ILE A 142 14.75 10.90 10.44
CA ILE A 142 15.13 11.52 9.16
C ILE A 142 14.67 12.98 9.03
N GLY A 143 14.39 13.63 10.16
CA GLY A 143 14.14 15.07 10.23
C GLY A 143 12.69 15.48 10.50
N GLY A 144 11.87 14.56 11.01
CA GLY A 144 10.48 14.78 11.42
C GLY A 144 9.48 14.51 10.31
N TYR A 145 8.21 14.56 10.67
CA TYR A 145 7.06 14.13 9.85
C TYR A 145 7.05 14.73 8.44
N ASP A 146 7.05 16.06 8.31
CA ASP A 146 6.95 16.74 7.01
C ASP A 146 8.19 16.48 6.14
N THR A 147 9.37 16.44 6.76
CA THR A 147 10.62 16.14 6.07
C THR A 147 10.62 14.70 5.55
N ALA A 148 10.15 13.75 6.36
CA ALA A 148 10.04 12.35 5.95
C ALA A 148 9.09 12.19 4.77
N VAL A 149 7.91 12.83 4.78
CA VAL A 149 6.96 12.81 3.66
C VAL A 149 7.59 13.42 2.39
N ALA A 150 8.32 14.53 2.52
CA ALA A 150 9.03 15.11 1.38
C ALA A 150 10.10 14.15 0.81
N LYS A 151 10.85 13.46 1.67
CA LYS A 151 11.85 12.46 1.28
C LYS A 151 11.23 11.22 0.65
N MET A 152 10.09 10.74 1.17
CA MET A 152 9.31 9.67 0.56
C MET A 152 8.91 10.02 -0.88
N ASN A 153 8.35 11.21 -1.09
CA ASN A 153 7.95 11.66 -2.41
C ASN A 153 9.14 11.85 -3.37
N ALA A 154 10.25 12.39 -2.88
CA ALA A 154 11.50 12.48 -3.65
C ALA A 154 12.04 11.09 -4.02
N LYS A 155 11.99 10.12 -3.09
CA LYS A 155 12.40 8.73 -3.34
C LYS A 155 11.51 8.06 -4.37
N ALA A 156 10.18 8.21 -4.28
CA ALA A 156 9.24 7.69 -5.27
C ALA A 156 9.58 8.18 -6.67
N ALA A 157 9.79 9.49 -6.84
CA ALA A 157 10.18 10.07 -8.12
C ALA A 157 11.53 9.52 -8.62
N ALA A 158 12.52 9.40 -7.73
CA ALA A 158 13.86 8.93 -8.08
C ALA A 158 13.90 7.47 -8.58
N ILE A 159 12.99 6.61 -8.09
CA ILE A 159 12.90 5.21 -8.51
C ILE A 159 11.87 4.97 -9.63
N GLY A 160 11.23 6.01 -10.15
CA GLY A 160 10.26 5.92 -11.25
C GLY A 160 8.84 5.53 -10.85
N ALA A 161 8.48 5.66 -9.56
CA ALA A 161 7.12 5.51 -9.05
C ALA A 161 6.35 6.85 -9.15
N LEU A 162 6.09 7.29 -10.39
CA LEU A 162 5.65 8.66 -10.69
C LEU A 162 4.17 8.93 -10.38
N GLY A 163 3.35 7.91 -10.23
CA GLY A 163 1.95 8.01 -9.79
C GLY A 163 1.80 7.93 -8.27
N THR A 164 2.93 7.88 -7.52
CA THR A 164 2.93 7.78 -6.07
C THR A 164 3.10 9.15 -5.41
N PHE A 165 2.21 9.44 -4.47
CA PHE A 165 2.26 10.64 -3.64
C PHE A 165 1.88 10.30 -2.20
N ALA A 166 2.86 10.32 -1.30
CA ALA A 166 2.66 10.13 0.13
C ALA A 166 2.21 11.44 0.78
N THR A 167 1.23 11.37 1.68
CA THR A 167 0.74 12.49 2.52
C THR A 167 1.09 12.31 3.97
N THR A 168 1.35 11.06 4.39
CA THR A 168 1.71 10.69 5.77
C THR A 168 2.80 9.60 5.74
N PRO A 169 3.62 9.47 6.80
CA PRO A 169 4.56 8.36 6.93
C PRO A 169 3.88 6.99 7.04
N SER A 170 2.67 6.96 7.60
CA SER A 170 1.92 5.73 7.91
C SER A 170 1.01 5.23 6.78
N GLY A 171 0.59 6.12 5.87
CA GLY A 171 -0.41 5.84 4.84
C GLY A 171 -1.85 5.94 5.33
N LEU A 172 -2.06 6.49 6.52
CA LEU A 172 -3.39 6.91 6.96
C LEU A 172 -3.85 8.14 6.19
N ASP A 173 -5.15 8.29 6.12
CA ASP A 173 -5.79 9.46 5.54
C ASP A 173 -5.38 10.71 6.33
N GLY A 174 -4.78 11.68 5.66
CA GLY A 174 -4.23 12.88 6.29
C GLY A 174 -5.01 14.14 5.93
N PRO A 175 -4.67 15.28 6.58
CA PRO A 175 -5.26 16.58 6.23
C PRO A 175 -5.03 17.00 4.78
N ALA A 176 -3.96 16.47 4.15
CA ALA A 176 -3.63 16.69 2.73
C ALA A 176 -4.29 15.66 1.79
N GLY A 177 -5.17 14.79 2.30
CA GLY A 177 -5.82 13.70 1.56
C GLY A 177 -5.18 12.33 1.82
N ASP A 178 -5.68 11.31 1.15
CA ASP A 178 -5.40 9.90 1.43
C ASP A 178 -4.07 9.39 0.83
N GLY A 179 -3.32 10.26 0.16
CA GLY A 179 -2.18 9.85 -0.65
C GLY A 179 -2.63 9.07 -1.90
N SER A 180 -1.68 8.67 -2.71
CA SER A 180 -1.94 7.97 -3.96
C SER A 180 -0.77 7.07 -4.34
N THR A 181 -1.08 5.92 -4.92
CA THR A 181 -0.12 5.07 -5.64
C THR A 181 -0.87 4.22 -6.68
N THR A 182 -0.15 3.49 -7.51
CA THR A 182 -0.73 2.55 -8.48
C THR A 182 -0.19 1.14 -8.23
N PRO A 183 -0.84 0.08 -8.68
CA PRO A 183 -0.26 -1.27 -8.61
C PRO A 183 1.16 -1.35 -9.20
N ARG A 184 1.40 -0.67 -10.33
CA ARG A 184 2.74 -0.60 -10.94
C ARG A 184 3.75 0.07 -10.02
N ASP A 185 3.43 1.24 -9.50
CA ASP A 185 4.35 1.98 -8.66
C ASP A 185 4.62 1.27 -7.33
N LEU A 186 3.60 0.63 -6.76
CA LEU A 186 3.77 -0.18 -5.56
C LEU A 186 4.71 -1.37 -5.81
N ALA A 187 4.63 -2.01 -6.99
CA ALA A 187 5.58 -3.04 -7.40
C ALA A 187 7.00 -2.49 -7.61
N VAL A 188 7.14 -1.29 -8.21
CA VAL A 188 8.43 -0.58 -8.35
C VAL A 188 9.05 -0.29 -6.99
N ILE A 189 8.27 0.27 -6.06
CA ILE A 189 8.71 0.58 -4.69
C ILE A 189 9.16 -0.69 -3.97
N PHE A 190 8.35 -1.75 -4.03
CA PHE A 190 8.66 -3.01 -3.34
C PHE A 190 9.90 -3.69 -3.95
N ARG A 191 10.04 -3.68 -5.28
CA ARG A 191 11.23 -4.17 -5.97
C ARG A 191 12.50 -3.43 -5.53
N ALA A 192 12.43 -2.10 -5.43
CA ALA A 192 13.54 -1.28 -4.93
C ALA A 192 13.86 -1.59 -3.45
N ALA A 193 12.82 -1.76 -2.62
CA ALA A 193 12.98 -2.10 -1.21
C ALA A 193 13.64 -3.48 -1.02
N MET A 194 13.23 -4.49 -1.77
CA MET A 194 13.79 -5.84 -1.73
C MET A 194 15.24 -5.91 -2.24
N ALA A 195 15.73 -4.90 -2.95
CA ALA A 195 17.14 -4.78 -3.30
C ALA A 195 18.02 -4.35 -2.10
N ASN A 196 17.43 -3.76 -1.06
CA ASN A 196 18.12 -3.44 0.18
C ASN A 196 18.14 -4.68 1.09
N PRO A 197 19.33 -5.20 1.50
CA PRO A 197 19.41 -6.42 2.28
C PRO A 197 18.79 -6.30 3.68
N VAL A 198 18.80 -5.11 4.29
CA VAL A 198 18.15 -4.87 5.58
C VAL A 198 16.63 -5.00 5.45
N PHE A 199 16.04 -4.37 4.45
CA PHE A 199 14.62 -4.50 4.19
C PHE A 199 14.24 -5.97 3.94
N ALA A 200 14.95 -6.64 3.02
CA ALA A 200 14.65 -8.02 2.66
C ALA A 200 14.77 -8.97 3.87
N GLN A 201 15.77 -8.74 4.74
CA GLN A 201 15.92 -9.52 5.96
C GLN A 201 14.77 -9.33 6.95
N ILE A 202 14.35 -8.08 7.18
CA ILE A 202 13.31 -7.77 8.17
C ILE A 202 11.93 -8.23 7.68
N ILE A 203 11.56 -7.92 6.43
CA ILE A 203 10.23 -8.24 5.90
C ILE A 203 9.93 -9.74 5.86
N ALA A 204 10.99 -10.57 5.78
CA ALA A 204 10.89 -12.02 5.78
C ALA A 204 10.80 -12.66 7.20
N GLN A 205 10.95 -11.87 8.26
CA GLN A 205 10.85 -12.40 9.61
C GLN A 205 9.40 -12.77 9.96
N PRO A 206 9.15 -13.94 10.55
CA PRO A 206 7.80 -14.28 11.02
C PRO A 206 7.39 -13.49 12.26
N ALA A 207 8.38 -13.08 13.08
CA ALA A 207 8.15 -12.30 14.30
C ALA A 207 9.44 -11.61 14.76
N ALA A 208 9.28 -10.59 15.59
CA ALA A 208 10.33 -9.91 16.35
C ALA A 208 9.81 -9.57 17.75
N THR A 209 10.56 -8.81 18.54
CA THR A 209 10.13 -8.31 19.84
C THR A 209 10.26 -6.79 19.90
N PHE A 210 9.31 -6.14 20.59
CA PHE A 210 9.30 -4.70 20.77
C PHE A 210 9.27 -4.33 22.25
N PRO A 211 10.17 -3.46 22.73
CA PRO A 211 10.24 -3.11 24.14
C PRO A 211 9.15 -2.14 24.56
N THR A 212 8.41 -2.47 25.62
CA THR A 212 7.39 -1.63 26.24
C THR A 212 7.62 -1.48 27.75
N LYS A 213 6.86 -0.61 28.45
CA LYS A 213 6.94 -0.43 29.92
C LYS A 213 6.68 -1.70 30.69
N THR A 214 5.88 -2.58 30.13
CA THR A 214 5.50 -3.85 30.79
C THR A 214 6.39 -5.03 30.41
N GLY A 215 7.45 -4.77 29.64
CA GLY A 215 8.36 -5.77 29.10
C GLY A 215 8.26 -5.88 27.58
N ASP A 216 9.04 -6.79 27.01
CA ASP A 216 9.04 -7.01 25.57
C ASP A 216 7.72 -7.69 25.12
N VAL A 217 7.14 -7.18 24.05
CA VAL A 217 5.95 -7.76 23.40
C VAL A 217 6.31 -8.35 22.04
N PRO A 218 5.63 -9.42 21.59
CA PRO A 218 5.86 -9.99 20.28
C PRO A 218 5.29 -9.08 19.19
N LEU A 219 6.06 -8.83 18.12
CA LEU A 219 5.60 -8.34 16.84
C LEU A 219 5.42 -9.55 15.93
N VAL A 220 4.20 -9.88 15.57
CA VAL A 220 3.91 -10.95 14.61
C VAL A 220 3.76 -10.34 13.23
N ASN A 221 4.35 -10.97 12.22
CA ASN A 221 4.24 -10.47 10.86
C ASN A 221 2.83 -10.68 10.30
N ASP A 222 2.22 -9.58 9.82
CA ASP A 222 0.87 -9.58 9.26
C ASP A 222 0.78 -10.27 7.89
N ASP A 223 1.93 -10.60 7.26
CA ASP A 223 1.94 -11.30 5.98
C ASP A 223 1.67 -12.80 6.15
N GLU A 224 0.42 -13.20 5.96
CA GLU A 224 0.03 -14.62 6.04
C GLU A 224 0.70 -15.49 4.96
N LEU A 225 1.16 -14.92 3.84
CA LEU A 225 1.82 -15.70 2.79
C LEU A 225 3.11 -16.34 3.27
N LEU A 226 3.82 -15.74 4.25
CA LEU A 226 5.00 -16.33 4.85
C LEU A 226 4.75 -17.75 5.40
N HIS A 227 3.53 -18.03 5.84
CA HIS A 227 3.13 -19.34 6.40
C HIS A 227 2.31 -20.19 5.42
N ARG A 228 1.68 -19.57 4.41
CA ARG A 228 0.72 -20.21 3.52
C ARG A 228 1.28 -20.53 2.14
N TYR A 229 2.33 -19.84 1.69
CA TYR A 229 2.85 -19.95 0.33
C TYR A 229 4.36 -20.19 0.33
N PRO A 230 4.82 -21.42 -0.04
CA PRO A 230 6.24 -21.74 -0.09
C PRO A 230 7.00 -20.85 -1.08
N GLY A 231 8.11 -20.30 -0.63
CA GLY A 231 8.93 -19.38 -1.41
C GLY A 231 8.60 -17.90 -1.22
N THR A 232 7.64 -17.54 -0.36
CA THR A 232 7.38 -16.15 0.00
C THR A 232 8.65 -15.51 0.57
N LEU A 233 9.02 -14.35 0.03
CA LEU A 233 10.15 -13.54 0.48
C LEU A 233 9.73 -12.45 1.46
N GLY A 234 8.44 -12.18 1.58
CA GLY A 234 7.80 -11.20 2.43
C GLY A 234 6.82 -10.31 1.68
N GLY A 235 5.97 -9.65 2.44
CA GLY A 235 4.95 -8.76 1.90
C GLY A 235 4.54 -7.68 2.88
N LYS A 236 3.83 -6.67 2.37
CA LYS A 236 3.26 -5.59 3.18
C LYS A 236 1.76 -5.45 2.92
N THR A 237 1.01 -5.48 4.00
CA THR A 237 -0.45 -5.27 4.03
C THR A 237 -0.81 -3.81 4.23
N GLY A 238 -2.01 -3.44 3.83
CA GLY A 238 -2.60 -2.14 4.14
C GLY A 238 -4.13 -2.19 4.14
N PHE A 239 -4.73 -1.31 4.94
CA PHE A 239 -6.15 -1.09 4.98
C PHE A 239 -6.46 0.31 5.51
N THR A 240 -7.31 1.03 4.82
CA THR A 240 -8.13 2.16 5.33
C THR A 240 -9.52 2.04 4.69
N ASP A 241 -10.47 2.82 5.18
CA ASP A 241 -11.81 2.80 4.59
C ASP A 241 -11.80 3.29 3.12
N ALA A 242 -10.94 4.24 2.78
CA ALA A 242 -10.76 4.72 1.42
C ALA A 242 -9.99 3.74 0.53
N ALA A 243 -8.89 3.18 1.02
CA ALA A 243 -8.02 2.28 0.26
C ALA A 243 -8.59 0.86 0.10
N LYS A 244 -9.48 0.43 0.99
CA LYS A 244 -9.83 -0.99 1.17
C LYS A 244 -8.57 -1.82 1.47
N LYS A 245 -8.54 -3.11 1.15
CA LYS A 245 -7.31 -3.91 1.30
C LYS A 245 -6.33 -3.61 0.18
N THR A 246 -5.09 -3.35 0.57
CA THR A 246 -3.92 -3.22 -0.31
C THR A 246 -2.86 -4.22 0.11
N PHE A 247 -2.12 -4.74 -0.85
CA PHE A 247 -1.10 -5.74 -0.58
C PHE A 247 -0.01 -5.73 -1.64
N VAL A 248 1.22 -5.91 -1.23
CA VAL A 248 2.35 -6.17 -2.12
C VAL A 248 3.24 -7.24 -1.49
N ALA A 249 3.66 -8.21 -2.28
CA ALA A 249 4.55 -9.27 -1.81
C ALA A 249 5.47 -9.76 -2.93
N ALA A 250 6.54 -10.43 -2.53
CA ALA A 250 7.43 -11.14 -3.43
C ALA A 250 7.55 -12.62 -3.05
N ALA A 251 7.76 -13.44 -4.07
CA ALA A 251 8.04 -14.86 -3.89
C ALA A 251 9.14 -15.32 -4.86
N ASP A 252 9.89 -16.36 -4.47
CA ASP A 252 10.88 -17.06 -5.28
C ASP A 252 10.43 -18.49 -5.57
N ARG A 253 10.60 -18.92 -6.80
CA ARG A 253 10.44 -20.31 -7.17
C ARG A 253 11.50 -20.71 -8.20
N GLY A 254 12.44 -21.52 -7.76
CA GLY A 254 13.51 -22.01 -8.63
C GLY A 254 14.42 -20.90 -9.16
N GLY A 255 14.71 -19.88 -8.37
CA GLY A 255 15.56 -18.75 -8.71
C GLY A 255 14.89 -17.74 -9.66
N ARG A 256 13.57 -17.76 -9.77
CA ARG A 256 12.76 -16.71 -10.37
C ARG A 256 12.02 -15.97 -9.28
N ARG A 257 12.18 -14.66 -9.20
CA ARG A 257 11.50 -13.83 -8.22
C ARG A 257 10.40 -13.03 -8.88
N LEU A 258 9.18 -13.15 -8.36
CA LEU A 258 8.04 -12.37 -8.82
C LEU A 258 7.57 -11.41 -7.71
N VAL A 259 7.01 -10.29 -8.13
CA VAL A 259 6.24 -9.37 -7.28
C VAL A 259 4.79 -9.36 -7.74
N VAL A 260 3.88 -9.37 -6.76
CA VAL A 260 2.45 -9.13 -6.96
C VAL A 260 2.10 -7.90 -6.13
N ALA A 261 1.47 -6.90 -6.75
CA ALA A 261 0.87 -5.78 -6.05
C ALA A 261 -0.62 -5.72 -6.39
N MET A 262 -1.45 -5.52 -5.35
CA MET A 262 -2.91 -5.54 -5.46
C MET A 262 -3.48 -4.37 -4.66
N MET A 263 -4.46 -3.69 -5.24
CA MET A 263 -5.08 -2.52 -4.64
C MET A 263 -6.60 -2.59 -4.72
N TYR A 264 -7.23 -1.88 -3.78
CA TYR A 264 -8.67 -1.74 -3.69
C TYR A 264 -9.41 -3.07 -3.52
N GLY A 265 -8.77 -4.04 -2.83
CA GLY A 265 -9.36 -5.36 -2.57
C GLY A 265 -10.55 -5.27 -1.63
N LEU A 266 -11.71 -5.74 -2.09
CA LEU A 266 -12.90 -5.85 -1.27
C LEU A 266 -12.92 -7.19 -0.54
N ILE A 267 -13.34 -7.17 0.72
CA ILE A 267 -13.67 -8.40 1.44
C ILE A 267 -15.04 -8.86 0.94
N LYS A 268 -15.08 -10.03 0.28
CA LYS A 268 -16.33 -10.66 -0.13
C LYS A 268 -16.60 -11.81 0.82
N GLU A 269 -17.72 -11.74 1.55
CA GLU A 269 -18.11 -12.82 2.45
C GLU A 269 -18.32 -14.13 1.66
N GLY A 270 -17.68 -15.21 2.12
CA GLY A 270 -17.75 -16.52 1.47
C GLY A 270 -17.02 -16.63 0.12
N GLY A 271 -16.28 -15.61 -0.29
CA GLY A 271 -15.45 -15.59 -1.52
C GLY A 271 -13.97 -15.84 -1.22
N PRO A 272 -13.13 -15.91 -2.29
CA PRO A 272 -11.68 -15.96 -2.12
C PRO A 272 -11.21 -14.68 -1.42
N THR A 273 -10.21 -14.84 -0.54
CA THR A 273 -9.53 -13.71 0.10
C THR A 273 -8.52 -13.07 -0.87
N TYR A 274 -8.04 -11.87 -0.56
CA TYR A 274 -6.92 -11.29 -1.32
C TYR A 274 -5.63 -12.12 -1.17
N TRP A 275 -5.47 -12.89 -0.10
CA TRP A 275 -4.40 -13.88 0.04
C TRP A 275 -4.50 -14.99 -1.00
N ASP A 276 -5.71 -15.52 -1.20
CA ASP A 276 -5.95 -16.56 -2.20
C ASP A 276 -5.69 -16.04 -3.62
N GLN A 277 -6.08 -14.78 -3.89
CA GLN A 277 -5.77 -14.13 -5.16
C GLN A 277 -4.25 -13.94 -5.35
N ALA A 278 -3.52 -13.49 -4.33
CA ALA A 278 -2.07 -13.31 -4.43
C ALA A 278 -1.36 -14.64 -4.73
N MET A 279 -1.71 -15.71 -3.99
CA MET A 279 -1.14 -17.05 -4.23
C MET A 279 -1.44 -17.55 -5.65
N ALA A 280 -2.67 -17.37 -6.11
CA ALA A 280 -3.08 -17.80 -7.44
C ALA A 280 -2.37 -16.97 -8.55
N LEU A 281 -2.17 -15.67 -8.36
CA LEU A 281 -1.40 -14.82 -9.27
C LEU A 281 0.08 -15.22 -9.31
N PHE A 282 0.69 -15.56 -8.17
CA PHE A 282 2.05 -16.09 -8.13
C PHE A 282 2.15 -17.42 -8.87
N ASP A 283 1.25 -18.39 -8.61
CA ASP A 283 1.24 -19.68 -9.30
C ASP A 283 1.09 -19.51 -10.81
N TRP A 284 0.17 -18.65 -11.23
CA TRP A 284 0.00 -18.30 -12.63
C TRP A 284 1.28 -17.70 -13.21
N GLY A 285 1.88 -16.71 -12.53
CA GLY A 285 3.08 -16.04 -12.98
C GLY A 285 4.30 -16.97 -13.12
N PHE A 286 4.49 -17.87 -12.15
CA PHE A 286 5.57 -18.86 -12.20
C PHE A 286 5.40 -19.89 -13.33
N ALA A 287 4.16 -20.17 -13.73
CA ALA A 287 3.89 -21.05 -14.87
C ALA A 287 4.15 -20.39 -16.23
N GLN A 288 4.29 -19.04 -16.29
CA GLN A 288 4.52 -18.35 -17.56
C GLN A 288 5.95 -18.49 -18.04
N ASN A 289 6.12 -18.46 -19.37
CA ASN A 289 7.44 -18.38 -19.99
C ASN A 289 8.12 -17.05 -19.57
N ARG A 290 9.39 -17.13 -19.16
CA ARG A 290 10.21 -15.98 -18.70
C ARG A 290 10.43 -14.90 -19.77
N GLN A 291 10.27 -15.24 -21.05
CA GLN A 291 10.49 -14.31 -22.16
C GLN A 291 9.24 -13.50 -22.53
N LEU A 292 8.08 -13.86 -21.98
CA LEU A 292 6.83 -13.17 -22.27
C LEU A 292 6.63 -12.01 -21.31
N SER A 293 6.25 -10.87 -21.87
CA SER A 293 5.83 -9.69 -21.09
C SER A 293 4.83 -8.86 -21.87
N VAL A 294 4.05 -8.06 -21.16
CA VAL A 294 3.12 -7.06 -21.72
C VAL A 294 3.61 -5.63 -21.48
N GLY A 295 4.74 -5.47 -20.78
CA GLY A 295 5.31 -4.17 -20.47
C GLY A 295 6.47 -4.29 -19.48
N SER A 296 6.84 -3.18 -18.87
CA SER A 296 7.89 -3.10 -17.85
C SER A 296 7.48 -2.20 -16.66
N LEU A 297 8.07 -2.49 -15.49
CA LEU A 297 7.97 -1.67 -14.29
C LEU A 297 8.65 -0.32 -14.48
#